data_e87f4840dae8e920a39aaf0780e0330e
#
_entry.id   e87f4840dae8e920a39aaf0780e0330e
#
_cell.length_a   1.000
_cell.length_b   1.000
_cell.length_c   1.000
_cell.angle_alpha   90.00
_cell.angle_beta   90.00
_cell.angle_gamma   90.00
#
_symmetry.space_group_name_H-M   'P 1'
#
loop_
_entity.id
_entity.type
_entity.pdbx_description
1 polymer ?
#
loop_
_entity_poly.entity_id
_entity_poly.type
_entity_poly.pdbx_seq_one_letter_code
_entity_poly.pdbx_strand_id
1 'polypeptide(L)'
;MLNWESLQAACLSCTSCPLSQTRHNVVFGVGPRDAEVMFVGEGPGENEDLQGEPFVGAAGKFLDEMLSIIDLGRENCYITNIVKCRPPKNRDPMQTEQD
;
A
#
# COMPACT_ATOMS: atom_id res chain seq x y z
N MET A 1 21.19 0.41 -8.28
CA MET A 1 19.90 -0.28 -8.49
C MET A 1 19.23 -0.56 -7.15
N LEU A 2 17.92 -0.27 -7.04
CA LEU A 2 17.18 -0.55 -5.82
C LEU A 2 16.86 -2.04 -5.69
N ASN A 3 16.99 -2.58 -4.49
CA ASN A 3 16.45 -3.89 -4.12
C ASN A 3 15.29 -3.71 -3.15
N TRP A 4 14.71 -4.78 -2.65
CA TRP A 4 13.58 -4.70 -1.73
C TRP A 4 13.89 -3.85 -0.50
N GLU A 5 15.06 -4.07 0.12
CA GLU A 5 15.44 -3.37 1.35
C GLU A 5 15.68 -1.88 1.11
N SER A 6 16.43 -1.52 0.07
CA SER A 6 16.72 -0.13 -0.23
C SER A 6 15.48 0.61 -0.75
N LEU A 7 14.60 -0.06 -1.49
CA LEU A 7 13.34 0.51 -1.93
C LEU A 7 12.42 0.80 -0.74
N GLN A 8 12.29 -0.15 0.17
CA GLN A 8 11.48 0.03 1.37
C GLN A 8 12.00 1.19 2.21
N ALA A 9 13.31 1.26 2.43
CA ALA A 9 13.93 2.34 3.19
C ALA A 9 13.70 3.70 2.51
N ALA A 10 13.82 3.76 1.18
CA ALA A 10 13.57 4.99 0.43
C ALA A 10 12.10 5.43 0.56
N CYS A 11 11.16 4.49 0.52
CA CYS A 11 9.74 4.80 0.68
C CYS A 11 9.39 5.27 2.08
N LEU A 12 9.95 4.64 3.11
CA LEU A 12 9.66 5.01 4.50
C LEU A 12 10.10 6.42 4.84
N SER A 13 11.13 6.93 4.19
CA SER A 13 11.63 8.30 4.39
C SER A 13 11.33 9.23 3.23
N CYS A 14 10.48 8.82 2.28
CA CYS A 14 10.21 9.58 1.07
C CYS A 14 9.49 10.89 1.36
N THR A 15 9.99 11.99 0.78
CA THR A 15 9.37 13.31 0.83
C THR A 15 9.21 13.91 -0.57
N SER A 16 9.18 13.06 -1.61
CA SER A 16 9.20 13.51 -3.00
C SER A 16 7.92 14.20 -3.45
N CYS A 17 6.81 14.05 -2.70
CA CYS A 17 5.54 14.70 -3.03
C CYS A 17 4.88 15.25 -1.78
N PRO A 18 3.86 16.14 -1.92
CA PRO A 18 3.20 16.76 -0.76
C PRO A 18 2.51 15.77 0.19
N LEU A 19 2.22 14.55 -0.24
CA LEU A 19 1.55 13.57 0.62
C LEU A 19 2.37 13.23 1.87
N SER A 20 3.69 13.44 1.83
CA SER A 20 4.55 13.24 2.99
C SER A 20 4.21 14.15 4.17
N GLN A 21 3.57 15.29 3.91
CA GLN A 21 3.25 16.28 4.94
C GLN A 21 1.99 15.95 5.73
N THR A 22 1.10 15.13 5.17
CA THR A 22 -0.20 14.84 5.78
C THR A 22 -0.38 13.37 6.17
N ARG A 23 0.51 12.50 5.72
CA ARG A 23 0.44 11.08 6.09
C ARG A 23 0.79 10.87 7.56
N HIS A 24 0.20 9.86 8.19
CA HIS A 24 0.62 9.37 9.50
C HIS A 24 1.70 8.31 9.33
N ASN A 25 1.53 7.40 8.39
CA ASN A 25 2.47 6.33 8.10
C ASN A 25 2.65 6.17 6.60
N VAL A 26 3.81 5.68 6.18
CA VAL A 26 4.01 5.15 4.84
C VAL A 26 3.44 3.74 4.80
N VAL A 27 2.60 3.46 3.80
CA VAL A 27 1.98 2.16 3.61
C VAL A 27 2.69 1.49 2.43
N PHE A 28 3.77 0.77 2.71
CA PHE A 28 4.62 0.19 1.66
C PHE A 28 3.97 -1.03 1.01
N GLY A 29 3.51 -1.98 1.81
CA GLY A 29 2.89 -3.21 1.34
C GLY A 29 3.11 -4.33 2.33
N VAL A 30 2.39 -5.44 2.16
CA VAL A 30 2.50 -6.63 3.01
C VAL A 30 2.48 -7.89 2.18
N GLY A 31 3.16 -8.92 2.66
CA GLY A 31 3.17 -10.23 2.04
C GLY A 31 4.58 -10.72 1.77
N PRO A 32 4.71 -11.97 1.29
CA PRO A 32 6.03 -12.51 0.93
C PRO A 32 6.59 -11.78 -0.29
N ARG A 33 7.86 -11.44 -0.23
CA ARG A 33 8.54 -10.70 -1.32
C ARG A 33 8.71 -11.53 -2.59
N ASP A 34 8.63 -12.85 -2.48
CA ASP A 34 8.73 -13.80 -3.59
C ASP A 34 7.37 -14.33 -4.05
N ALA A 35 6.27 -13.68 -3.67
CA ALA A 35 4.93 -14.09 -4.05
C ALA A 35 4.75 -14.07 -5.57
N GLU A 36 4.03 -15.07 -6.09
CA GLU A 36 3.74 -15.15 -7.52
C GLU A 36 2.64 -14.17 -7.94
N VAL A 37 1.79 -13.76 -6.98
CA VAL A 37 0.66 -12.86 -7.24
C VAL A 37 0.83 -11.60 -6.40
N MET A 38 0.69 -10.45 -7.07
CA MET A 38 0.73 -9.14 -6.41
C MET A 38 -0.57 -8.40 -6.73
N PHE A 39 -1.23 -7.89 -5.69
CA PHE A 39 -2.39 -7.01 -5.84
C PHE A 39 -1.98 -5.57 -5.64
N VAL A 40 -2.26 -4.72 -6.61
CA VAL A 40 -1.86 -3.31 -6.58
C VAL A 40 -3.11 -2.44 -6.64
N GLY A 41 -3.38 -1.74 -5.57
CA GLY A 41 -4.44 -0.74 -5.52
C GLY A 41 -3.91 0.65 -5.83
N GLU A 42 -4.75 1.66 -5.60
CA GLU A 42 -4.41 3.05 -5.93
C GLU A 42 -3.64 3.74 -4.81
N GLY A 43 -4.20 3.79 -3.62
CA GLY A 43 -3.56 4.45 -2.50
C GLY A 43 -4.23 4.12 -1.17
N PRO A 44 -3.55 4.42 -0.03
CA PRO A 44 -4.10 4.12 1.29
C PRO A 44 -5.19 5.11 1.71
N GLY A 45 -6.18 4.60 2.43
CA GLY A 45 -7.18 5.40 3.09
C GLY A 45 -6.80 5.71 4.54
N GLU A 46 -7.78 6.21 5.33
CA GLU A 46 -7.52 6.60 6.72
C GLU A 46 -7.05 5.43 7.59
N ASN A 47 -7.73 4.29 7.52
CA ASN A 47 -7.36 3.13 8.35
C ASN A 47 -5.98 2.61 7.97
N GLU A 48 -5.67 2.56 6.68
CA GLU A 48 -4.36 2.14 6.18
C GLU A 48 -3.26 3.09 6.66
N ASP A 49 -3.51 4.40 6.59
CA ASP A 49 -2.55 5.41 7.04
C ASP A 49 -2.27 5.30 8.53
N LEU A 50 -3.30 5.06 9.35
CA LEU A 50 -3.15 4.92 10.79
C LEU A 50 -2.42 3.64 11.19
N GLN A 51 -2.65 2.53 10.47
CA GLN A 51 -2.07 1.22 10.80
C GLN A 51 -0.76 0.92 10.07
N GLY A 52 -0.47 1.61 8.97
CA GLY A 52 0.70 1.35 8.14
C GLY A 52 0.59 0.12 7.26
N GLU A 53 -0.60 -0.46 7.10
CA GLU A 53 -0.84 -1.64 6.27
C GLU A 53 -1.88 -1.35 5.19
N PRO A 54 -1.71 -1.92 3.96
CA PRO A 54 -2.70 -1.74 2.90
C PRO A 54 -3.95 -2.59 3.14
N PHE A 55 -5.08 -2.11 2.64
CA PHE A 55 -6.34 -2.85 2.61
C PHE A 55 -6.79 -3.39 3.98
N VAL A 56 -6.84 -2.51 4.99
CA VAL A 56 -7.31 -2.88 6.34
C VAL A 56 -8.71 -2.35 6.66
N GLY A 57 -9.29 -1.51 5.80
CA GLY A 57 -10.66 -1.02 5.96
C GLY A 57 -11.69 -1.98 5.36
N ALA A 58 -12.90 -1.46 5.10
CA ALA A 58 -14.01 -2.27 4.58
C ALA A 58 -13.67 -2.93 3.23
N ALA A 59 -13.04 -2.18 2.30
CA ALA A 59 -12.64 -2.73 1.02
C ALA A 59 -11.58 -3.82 1.19
N GLY A 60 -10.69 -3.67 2.18
CA GLY A 60 -9.67 -4.68 2.48
C GLY A 60 -10.27 -5.97 3.02
N LYS A 61 -11.28 -5.87 3.87
CA LYS A 61 -11.97 -7.05 4.37
C LYS A 61 -12.69 -7.80 3.24
N PHE A 62 -13.29 -7.06 2.32
CA PHE A 62 -13.91 -7.66 1.15
C PHE A 62 -12.88 -8.37 0.26
N LEU A 63 -11.71 -7.74 0.07
CA LEU A 63 -10.61 -8.37 -0.67
C LEU A 63 -10.16 -9.67 -0.01
N ASP A 64 -10.00 -9.68 1.32
CA ASP A 64 -9.59 -10.88 2.06
C ASP A 64 -10.61 -12.02 1.87
N GLU A 65 -11.91 -11.70 1.91
CA GLU A 65 -12.96 -12.70 1.66
C GLU A 65 -12.91 -13.25 0.25
N MET A 66 -12.72 -12.40 -0.75
CA MET A 66 -12.63 -12.83 -2.14
C MET A 66 -11.40 -13.71 -2.38
N LEU A 67 -10.26 -13.35 -1.81
CA LEU A 67 -9.02 -14.13 -1.94
C LEU A 67 -9.16 -15.50 -1.29
N SER A 68 -9.87 -15.60 -0.18
CA SER A 68 -10.05 -16.88 0.51
C SER A 68 -10.80 -17.90 -0.33
N ILE A 69 -11.67 -17.47 -1.26
CA ILE A 69 -12.42 -18.37 -2.16
C ILE A 69 -11.48 -19.12 -3.09
N ILE A 70 -10.34 -18.52 -3.45
CA ILE A 70 -9.38 -19.14 -4.37
C ILE A 70 -8.09 -19.55 -3.64
N ASP A 71 -8.16 -19.74 -2.33
CA ASP A 71 -7.05 -20.14 -1.46
C ASP A 71 -5.86 -19.17 -1.49
N LEU A 72 -6.13 -17.88 -1.66
CA LEU A 72 -5.13 -16.84 -1.57
C LEU A 72 -5.37 -15.97 -0.35
N GLY A 73 -4.33 -15.28 0.10
CA GLY A 73 -4.41 -14.37 1.23
C GLY A 73 -3.09 -13.63 1.41
N ARG A 74 -2.99 -12.87 2.48
CA ARG A 74 -1.79 -12.06 2.75
C ARG A 74 -0.55 -12.91 3.04
N GLU A 75 -0.74 -14.17 3.37
CA GLU A 75 0.34 -15.11 3.62
C GLU A 75 1.01 -15.63 2.34
N ASN A 76 0.33 -15.55 1.19
CA ASN A 76 0.89 -16.03 -0.08
C ASN A 76 0.79 -15.05 -1.24
N CYS A 77 0.22 -13.86 -1.01
CA CYS A 77 0.16 -12.78 -2.00
C CYS A 77 0.82 -11.53 -1.45
N TYR A 78 1.44 -10.74 -2.32
CA TYR A 78 1.92 -9.42 -1.94
C TYR A 78 0.85 -8.38 -2.24
N ILE A 79 0.51 -7.52 -1.28
CA ILE A 79 -0.56 -6.54 -1.39
C ILE A 79 0.01 -5.15 -1.17
N THR A 80 -0.21 -4.25 -2.11
CA THR A 80 0.33 -2.90 -2.07
C THR A 80 -0.56 -1.93 -2.84
N ASN A 81 -0.14 -0.67 -2.91
CA ASN A 81 -0.76 0.39 -3.71
C ASN A 81 0.31 1.10 -4.53
N ILE A 82 -0.09 1.77 -5.62
CA ILE A 82 0.82 2.59 -6.41
C ILE A 82 1.35 3.73 -5.55
N VAL A 83 0.47 4.43 -4.83
CA VAL A 83 0.84 5.51 -3.92
C VAL A 83 0.97 4.95 -2.50
N LYS A 84 2.09 5.26 -1.83
CA LYS A 84 2.41 4.72 -0.50
C LYS A 84 1.95 5.63 0.64
N CYS A 85 1.45 6.82 0.34
CA CYS A 85 0.99 7.79 1.32
C CYS A 85 -0.47 8.15 1.05
N ARG A 86 -1.24 8.35 2.14
CA ARG A 86 -2.66 8.68 2.03
C ARG A 86 -2.86 10.05 1.39
N PRO A 87 -3.63 10.18 0.29
CA PRO A 87 -4.07 11.49 -0.19
C PRO A 87 -5.03 12.14 0.81
N PRO A 88 -4.96 13.48 1.01
CA PRO A 88 -5.84 14.16 1.96
C PRO A 88 -7.31 13.89 1.64
N LYS A 89 -8.10 13.59 2.68
CA LYS A 89 -9.54 13.31 2.58
C LYS A 89 -9.87 12.16 1.61
N ASN A 90 -8.94 11.22 1.44
CA ASN A 90 -9.10 10.03 0.58
C ASN A 90 -9.41 10.38 -0.89
N ARG A 91 -8.96 11.55 -1.38
CA ARG A 91 -9.11 11.89 -2.79
C ARG A 91 -8.26 10.98 -3.68
N ASP A 92 -8.59 10.94 -4.97
CA ASP A 92 -7.77 10.20 -5.92
C ASP A 92 -6.38 10.83 -6.02
N PRO A 93 -5.30 10.01 -6.11
CA PRO A 93 -3.94 10.54 -6.28
C PRO A 93 -3.79 11.26 -7.63
N MET A 94 -3.04 12.36 -7.62
CA MET A 94 -2.67 13.03 -8.86
C MET A 94 -1.56 12.24 -9.56
N GLN A 95 -1.43 12.42 -10.88
CA GLN A 95 -0.42 11.71 -11.67
C GLN A 95 1.00 11.96 -11.11
N THR A 96 1.30 13.16 -10.70
CA THR A 96 2.61 13.50 -10.12
C THR A 96 2.88 12.78 -8.80
N GLU A 97 1.84 12.41 -8.07
CA GLU A 97 1.97 11.67 -6.81
C GLU A 97 2.18 10.18 -7.05
N GLN A 98 1.73 9.67 -8.19
CA GLN A 98 1.93 8.27 -8.59
C GLN A 98 3.30 8.04 -9.20
N ASP A 99 3.88 9.06 -9.79
CA ASP A 99 5.21 9.00 -10.40
C ASP A 99 6.30 8.98 -9.33
#